data_2a559a1fcaecadd0f320b5a26102fb02
#
_entry.id   2a559a1fcaecadd0f320b5a26102fb02
#
_cell.length_a   1.000
_cell.length_b   1.000
_cell.length_c   1.000
_cell.angle_alpha   90.00
_cell.angle_beta   90.00
_cell.angle_gamma   90.00
#
_symmetry.space_group_name_H-M   'P 1'
#
loop_
_entity.id
_entity.type
_entity.pdbx_description
1 polymer ?
#
loop_
_entity_poly.entity_id
_entity_poly.type
_entity_poly.pdbx_seq_one_letter_code
_entity_poly.pdbx_strand_id
1 'polypeptide(L)'
;FRETVASGADFDGCVEQIDIGGPSMVRAAAKNHPSVAVVVDPSRYDEAVEAVNNGGFTLEQRRGLARDAFLHTADYDAAVSAWFVDQLSEEGQTTPLRYGENSHQAATVTRIGSKGLANATQFNGKEMSYNNYQDADAAWRAAWDHERPCVAIIKHTNPCGIAVSEESIAAAHRAAHACDPMSAFGGVIAVNREVTVEM
;
A
#
# COMPACT_ATOMS: atom_id res chain seq x y z
N PHE A 1 5.12 8.71 21.47
CA PHE A 1 4.60 7.45 20.93
C PHE A 1 5.68 6.59 20.29
N ARG A 2 6.37 7.04 19.21
CA ARG A 2 7.39 6.23 18.51
C ARG A 2 8.54 5.77 19.43
N GLU A 3 9.00 6.64 20.31
CA GLU A 3 10.03 6.31 21.28
C GLU A 3 9.56 5.25 22.28
N THR A 4 8.29 5.32 22.70
CA THR A 4 7.67 4.36 23.60
C THR A 4 7.56 2.98 22.95
N VAL A 5 7.10 2.94 21.68
CA VAL A 5 7.09 1.70 20.89
C VAL A 5 8.50 1.12 20.75
N ALA A 6 9.48 1.97 20.40
CA ALA A 6 10.87 1.54 20.24
C ALA A 6 11.51 1.05 21.54
N SER A 7 11.04 1.51 22.69
CA SER A 7 11.51 1.05 24.01
C SER A 7 10.96 -0.34 24.42
N GLY A 8 10.02 -0.91 23.64
CA GLY A 8 9.39 -2.19 23.94
C GLY A 8 8.33 -2.13 25.05
N ALA A 9 7.68 -0.97 25.25
CA ALA A 9 6.56 -0.85 26.16
C ALA A 9 5.41 -1.79 25.76
N ASP A 10 4.58 -2.17 26.72
CA ASP A 10 3.40 -3.00 26.48
C ASP A 10 2.32 -2.24 25.69
N PHE A 11 1.27 -2.95 25.28
CA PHE A 11 0.20 -2.39 24.47
C PHE A 11 -0.45 -1.17 25.13
N ASP A 12 -0.84 -1.28 26.40
CA ASP A 12 -1.53 -0.22 27.11
C ASP A 12 -0.61 1.00 27.32
N GLY A 13 0.67 0.77 27.59
CA GLY A 13 1.68 1.81 27.71
C GLY A 13 1.91 2.57 26.40
N CYS A 14 1.84 1.88 25.26
CA CYS A 14 1.91 2.52 23.95
C CYS A 14 0.64 3.33 23.65
N VAL A 15 -0.54 2.79 23.94
CA VAL A 15 -1.85 3.46 23.74
C VAL A 15 -1.91 4.75 24.56
N GLU A 16 -1.45 4.75 25.82
CA GLU A 16 -1.44 5.95 26.68
C GLU A 16 -0.58 7.08 26.10
N GLN A 17 0.40 6.77 25.29
CA GLN A 17 1.27 7.76 24.64
C GLN A 17 0.75 8.23 23.27
N ILE A 18 -0.46 7.85 22.88
CA ILE A 18 -1.10 8.41 21.69
C ILE A 18 -1.62 9.81 22.01
N ASP A 19 -1.02 10.80 21.38
CA ASP A 19 -1.42 12.21 21.54
C ASP A 19 -2.65 12.50 20.67
N ILE A 20 -3.75 12.88 21.31
CA ILE A 20 -5.00 13.29 20.65
C ILE A 20 -5.07 14.82 20.54
N GLY A 21 -4.71 15.51 21.62
CA GLY A 21 -4.87 16.95 21.74
C GLY A 21 -3.93 17.74 20.82
N GLY A 22 -2.65 17.38 20.80
CA GLY A 22 -1.62 18.04 19.99
C GLY A 22 -1.93 18.00 18.51
N PRO A 23 -2.12 16.84 17.88
CA PRO A 23 -2.52 16.74 16.47
C PRO A 23 -3.81 17.48 16.15
N SER A 24 -4.82 17.44 17.03
CA SER A 24 -6.09 18.16 16.84
C SER A 24 -5.88 19.69 16.81
N MET A 25 -5.09 20.23 17.74
CA MET A 25 -4.78 21.66 17.77
C MET A 25 -3.94 22.08 16.57
N VAL A 26 -2.95 21.29 16.18
CA VAL A 26 -2.10 21.56 15.01
C VAL A 26 -2.96 21.60 13.73
N ARG A 27 -3.87 20.66 13.56
CA ARG A 27 -4.78 20.61 12.40
C ARG A 27 -5.74 21.81 12.37
N ALA A 28 -6.27 22.20 13.54
CA ALA A 28 -7.13 23.38 13.66
C ALA A 28 -6.39 24.68 13.29
N ALA A 29 -5.17 24.84 13.82
CA ALA A 29 -4.30 25.96 13.49
C ALA A 29 -3.93 26.01 12.01
N ALA A 30 -3.52 24.87 11.43
CA ALA A 30 -3.20 24.75 10.01
C ALA A 30 -4.40 25.12 9.10
N LYS A 31 -5.60 24.64 9.43
CA LYS A 31 -6.83 25.01 8.72
C LYS A 31 -7.09 26.53 8.80
N ASN A 32 -6.76 27.16 9.93
CA ASN A 32 -6.93 28.60 10.14
C ASN A 32 -5.69 29.40 9.69
N HIS A 33 -4.91 28.94 8.75
CA HIS A 33 -3.73 29.63 8.20
C HIS A 33 -3.97 31.08 7.71
N PRO A 34 -5.18 31.51 7.36
CA PRO A 34 -5.38 32.93 7.07
C PRO A 34 -5.04 33.85 8.24
N SER A 35 -5.19 33.36 9.48
CA SER A 35 -4.98 34.13 10.71
C SER A 35 -3.89 33.54 11.63
N VAL A 36 -3.48 32.29 11.44
CA VAL A 36 -2.57 31.58 12.35
C VAL A 36 -1.36 31.03 11.58
N ALA A 37 -0.18 31.22 12.14
CA ALA A 37 1.03 30.51 11.77
C ALA A 37 1.24 29.33 12.75
N VAL A 38 1.33 28.11 12.26
CA VAL A 38 1.62 26.93 13.07
C VAL A 38 2.98 26.37 12.68
N VAL A 39 3.90 26.30 13.65
CA VAL A 39 5.25 25.77 13.46
C VAL A 39 5.35 24.44 14.19
N VAL A 40 5.54 23.35 13.46
CA VAL A 40 5.61 21.97 13.98
C VAL A 40 7.04 21.42 14.09
N ASP A 41 8.01 22.13 13.52
CA ASP A 41 9.41 21.75 13.56
C ASP A 41 10.21 22.74 14.41
N PRO A 42 10.81 22.30 15.54
CA PRO A 42 11.64 23.16 16.38
C PRO A 42 12.81 23.83 15.66
N SER A 43 13.33 23.23 14.59
CA SER A 43 14.42 23.83 13.80
C SER A 43 14.03 25.15 13.13
N ARG A 44 12.73 25.47 13.07
CA ARG A 44 12.18 26.71 12.48
C ARG A 44 11.80 27.76 13.50
N TYR A 45 12.16 27.58 14.77
CA TYR A 45 11.82 28.59 15.82
C TYR A 45 12.54 29.92 15.61
N ASP A 46 13.77 29.90 15.11
CA ASP A 46 14.50 31.15 14.80
C ASP A 46 13.80 31.93 13.68
N GLU A 47 13.29 31.24 12.64
CA GLU A 47 12.46 31.84 11.59
C GLU A 47 11.19 32.48 12.17
N ALA A 48 10.57 31.81 13.14
CA ALA A 48 9.36 32.32 13.79
C ALA A 48 9.65 33.59 14.60
N VAL A 49 10.78 33.62 15.32
CA VAL A 49 11.22 34.83 16.07
C VAL A 49 11.50 36.00 15.12
N GLU A 50 12.21 35.72 14.00
CA GLU A 50 12.49 36.72 12.98
C GLU A 50 11.20 37.26 12.36
N ALA A 51 10.27 36.39 11.99
CA ALA A 51 8.98 36.77 11.42
C ALA A 51 8.19 37.70 12.37
N VAL A 52 8.14 37.36 13.68
CA VAL A 52 7.44 38.21 14.67
C VAL A 52 8.06 39.60 14.75
N ASN A 53 9.39 39.71 14.71
CA ASN A 53 10.10 40.98 14.75
C ASN A 53 9.88 41.86 13.50
N ASN A 54 9.51 41.21 12.37
CA ASN A 54 9.28 41.84 11.07
C ASN A 54 7.79 41.96 10.71
N GLY A 55 6.87 41.92 11.68
CA GLY A 55 5.43 42.12 11.46
C GLY A 55 4.64 40.82 11.17
N GLY A 56 5.25 39.67 11.40
CA GLY A 56 4.61 38.36 11.29
C GLY A 56 4.86 37.66 9.95
N PHE A 57 4.41 36.42 9.86
CA PHE A 57 4.46 35.65 8.62
C PHE A 57 3.49 36.18 7.55
N THR A 58 3.92 36.20 6.31
CA THR A 58 3.04 36.46 5.17
C THR A 58 2.00 35.34 5.01
N LEU A 59 0.93 35.60 4.25
CA LEU A 59 -0.06 34.56 3.95
C LEU A 59 0.54 33.36 3.23
N GLU A 60 1.49 33.58 2.33
CA GLU A 60 2.17 32.50 1.59
C GLU A 60 3.01 31.64 2.52
N GLN A 61 3.76 32.25 3.43
CA GLN A 61 4.52 31.53 4.45
C GLN A 61 3.59 30.70 5.37
N ARG A 62 2.45 31.29 5.80
CA ARG A 62 1.46 30.56 6.63
C ARG A 62 0.85 29.38 5.89
N ARG A 63 0.63 29.48 4.57
CA ARG A 63 0.20 28.32 3.75
C ARG A 63 1.26 27.22 3.68
N GLY A 64 2.53 27.60 3.57
CA GLY A 64 3.65 26.67 3.64
C GLY A 64 3.69 25.93 4.98
N LEU A 65 3.61 26.68 6.09
CA LEU A 65 3.54 26.12 7.45
C LEU A 65 2.33 25.19 7.65
N ALA A 66 1.17 25.56 7.10
CA ALA A 66 -0.02 24.72 7.16
C ALA A 66 0.15 23.38 6.41
N ARG A 67 0.77 23.41 5.23
CA ARG A 67 1.14 22.18 4.49
C ARG A 67 2.04 21.31 5.37
N ASP A 68 3.08 21.86 5.93
CA ASP A 68 4.07 21.13 6.75
C ASP A 68 3.40 20.54 8.02
N ALA A 69 2.46 21.27 8.61
CA ALA A 69 1.68 20.80 9.75
C ALA A 69 0.76 19.62 9.40
N PHE A 70 0.11 19.65 8.23
CA PHE A 70 -0.69 18.51 7.76
C PHE A 70 0.18 17.29 7.42
N LEU A 71 1.36 17.49 6.83
CA LEU A 71 2.31 16.40 6.59
C LEU A 71 2.78 15.78 7.90
N HIS A 72 3.09 16.60 8.91
CA HIS A 72 3.52 16.15 10.24
C HIS A 72 2.43 15.30 10.93
N THR A 73 1.17 15.77 10.93
CA THR A 73 0.08 15.00 11.55
C THR A 73 -0.25 13.73 10.77
N ALA A 74 -0.16 13.75 9.43
CA ALA A 74 -0.37 12.56 8.61
C ALA A 74 0.71 11.49 8.87
N ASP A 75 1.98 11.88 9.00
CA ASP A 75 3.07 10.98 9.37
C ASP A 75 2.90 10.38 10.78
N TYR A 76 2.39 11.19 11.72
CA TYR A 76 2.06 10.72 13.06
C TYR A 76 0.94 9.67 13.03
N ASP A 77 -0.19 9.96 12.35
CA ASP A 77 -1.33 9.06 12.24
C ASP A 77 -0.94 7.77 11.50
N ALA A 78 -0.08 7.86 10.48
CA ALA A 78 0.44 6.69 9.77
C ALA A 78 1.26 5.78 10.69
N ALA A 79 2.07 6.35 11.58
CA ALA A 79 2.86 5.57 12.54
C ALA A 79 1.97 4.86 13.57
N VAL A 80 0.94 5.55 14.08
CA VAL A 80 -0.04 4.95 15.01
C VAL A 80 -0.80 3.83 14.32
N SER A 81 -1.29 4.08 13.11
CA SER A 81 -2.03 3.10 12.32
C SER A 81 -1.20 1.84 12.01
N ALA A 82 0.05 2.01 11.58
CA ALA A 82 0.96 0.91 11.31
C ALA A 82 1.22 0.06 12.57
N TRP A 83 1.42 0.72 13.72
CA TRP A 83 1.59 0.02 14.99
C TRP A 83 0.34 -0.78 15.39
N PHE A 84 -0.88 -0.23 15.27
CA PHE A 84 -2.11 -0.99 15.54
C PHE A 84 -2.27 -2.19 14.61
N VAL A 85 -1.93 -2.03 13.34
CA VAL A 85 -1.93 -3.14 12.38
C VAL A 85 -0.99 -4.24 12.87
N ASP A 86 0.22 -3.90 13.29
CA ASP A 86 1.19 -4.87 13.81
C ASP A 86 0.70 -5.58 15.08
N GLN A 87 0.10 -4.83 16.03
CA GLN A 87 -0.30 -5.37 17.33
C GLN A 87 -1.60 -6.17 17.32
N LEU A 88 -2.56 -5.80 16.45
CA LEU A 88 -3.91 -6.38 16.49
C LEU A 88 -4.16 -7.41 15.40
N SER A 89 -3.23 -7.57 14.48
CA SER A 89 -3.44 -8.46 13.35
C SER A 89 -3.00 -9.88 13.67
N GLU A 90 -3.96 -10.81 13.68
CA GLU A 90 -3.73 -12.08 12.99
C GLU A 90 -3.27 -11.82 11.53
N GLU A 91 -3.48 -10.61 11.04
CA GLU A 91 -3.15 -10.07 9.73
C GLU A 91 -1.66 -9.73 9.56
N GLY A 92 -0.88 -9.59 10.61
CA GLY A 92 0.58 -9.41 10.56
C GLY A 92 1.36 -10.70 10.30
N GLN A 93 0.72 -11.81 9.90
CA GLN A 93 1.44 -13.01 9.53
C GLN A 93 2.34 -12.72 8.32
N THR A 94 3.59 -12.51 8.63
CA THR A 94 4.64 -12.42 7.63
C THR A 94 5.07 -13.82 7.23
N THR A 95 4.88 -14.15 5.97
CA THR A 95 5.29 -15.45 5.41
C THR A 95 6.56 -15.23 4.58
N PRO A 96 7.64 -15.98 4.84
CA PRO A 96 8.82 -15.94 3.99
C PRO A 96 8.47 -16.45 2.58
N LEU A 97 8.98 -15.74 1.58
CA LEU A 97 8.87 -16.15 0.19
C LEU A 97 10.04 -17.04 -0.21
N ARG A 98 9.87 -17.81 -1.28
CA ARG A 98 10.90 -18.69 -1.79
C ARG A 98 12.21 -17.96 -2.12
N TYR A 99 12.13 -16.74 -2.65
CA TYR A 99 13.22 -15.78 -2.86
C TYR A 99 12.62 -14.41 -3.24
N GLY A 100 13.44 -13.37 -3.25
CA GLY A 100 13.09 -12.02 -3.65
C GLY A 100 13.04 -11.81 -5.15
N GLU A 101 13.39 -10.61 -5.61
CA GLU A 101 13.50 -10.30 -7.03
C GLU A 101 14.55 -11.19 -7.72
N ASN A 102 15.67 -11.41 -7.03
CA ASN A 102 16.74 -12.31 -7.46
C ASN A 102 16.83 -13.52 -6.53
N SER A 103 17.32 -14.65 -7.03
CA SER A 103 17.34 -15.95 -6.34
C SER A 103 18.14 -15.98 -5.03
N HIS A 104 19.07 -15.05 -4.84
CA HIS A 104 19.89 -14.93 -3.63
C HIS A 104 19.32 -13.96 -2.58
N GLN A 105 18.23 -13.28 -2.90
CA GLN A 105 17.59 -12.32 -1.99
C GLN A 105 16.50 -12.99 -1.18
N ALA A 106 16.45 -12.67 0.12
CA ALA A 106 15.30 -13.03 0.95
C ALA A 106 14.15 -12.04 0.70
N ALA A 107 12.92 -12.53 0.81
CA ALA A 107 11.73 -11.70 0.75
C ALA A 107 10.63 -12.29 1.66
N THR A 108 9.70 -11.44 2.02
CA THR A 108 8.54 -11.80 2.81
C THR A 108 7.28 -11.17 2.22
N VAL A 109 6.14 -11.78 2.45
CA VAL A 109 4.82 -11.20 2.23
C VAL A 109 4.11 -11.04 3.56
N THR A 110 3.59 -9.85 3.81
CA THR A 110 2.80 -9.55 5.01
C THR A 110 1.36 -9.31 4.62
N ARG A 111 0.42 -9.97 5.31
CA ARG A 111 -1.01 -9.74 5.13
C ARG A 111 -1.39 -8.44 5.79
N ILE A 112 -1.94 -7.50 5.02
CA ILE A 112 -2.47 -6.23 5.51
C ILE A 112 -3.92 -6.12 5.05
N GLY A 113 -4.85 -6.09 6.00
CA GLY A 113 -6.27 -6.12 5.70
C GLY A 113 -6.75 -7.47 5.14
N SER A 114 -8.01 -7.52 4.72
CA SER A 114 -8.68 -8.74 4.28
C SER A 114 -8.68 -8.96 2.76
N LYS A 115 -8.06 -8.06 1.99
CA LYS A 115 -8.09 -8.06 0.52
C LYS A 115 -6.69 -8.28 -0.06
N GLY A 116 -6.66 -8.66 -1.33
CA GLY A 116 -5.43 -8.82 -2.11
C GLY A 116 -4.85 -10.24 -2.06
N LEU A 117 -3.84 -10.47 -2.89
CA LEU A 117 -3.23 -11.78 -3.10
C LEU A 117 -2.53 -12.36 -1.86
N ALA A 118 -2.08 -11.51 -0.95
CA ALA A 118 -1.51 -11.97 0.32
C ALA A 118 -2.51 -12.79 1.16
N ASN A 119 -3.82 -12.59 0.93
CA ASN A 119 -4.91 -13.32 1.60
C ASN A 119 -5.48 -14.47 0.76
N ALA A 120 -4.93 -14.73 -0.43
CA ALA A 120 -5.39 -15.80 -1.29
C ALA A 120 -5.07 -17.17 -0.69
N THR A 121 -5.97 -18.13 -0.91
CA THR A 121 -5.74 -19.53 -0.55
C THR A 121 -4.98 -20.22 -1.67
N GLN A 122 -3.81 -20.75 -1.36
CA GLN A 122 -3.05 -21.59 -2.28
C GLN A 122 -3.53 -23.03 -2.18
N PHE A 123 -4.08 -23.54 -3.26
CA PHE A 123 -4.59 -24.92 -3.30
C PHE A 123 -3.54 -25.94 -3.72
N ASN A 124 -2.53 -25.52 -4.46
CA ASN A 124 -1.53 -26.41 -5.02
C ASN A 124 -0.22 -25.69 -5.36
N GLY A 125 0.84 -26.42 -5.62
CA GLY A 125 2.12 -25.91 -6.10
C GLY A 125 3.11 -25.55 -5.02
N LYS A 126 4.24 -24.96 -5.45
CA LYS A 126 5.33 -24.51 -4.58
C LYS A 126 5.02 -23.16 -3.98
N GLU A 127 5.71 -22.81 -2.90
CA GLU A 127 5.72 -21.45 -2.36
C GLU A 127 6.04 -20.42 -3.45
N MET A 128 5.35 -19.30 -3.39
CA MET A 128 5.53 -18.21 -4.35
C MET A 128 6.83 -17.44 -4.04
N SER A 129 7.46 -16.92 -5.10
CA SER A 129 8.52 -15.92 -5.01
C SER A 129 7.95 -14.51 -5.08
N TYR A 130 8.78 -13.51 -4.82
CA TYR A 130 8.43 -12.10 -5.05
C TYR A 130 7.90 -11.87 -6.48
N ASN A 131 8.61 -12.37 -7.49
CA ASN A 131 8.20 -12.23 -8.89
C ASN A 131 6.84 -12.89 -9.19
N ASN A 132 6.55 -14.03 -8.54
CA ASN A 132 5.24 -14.67 -8.69
C ASN A 132 4.11 -13.80 -8.12
N TYR A 133 4.32 -13.14 -6.98
CA TYR A 133 3.34 -12.18 -6.44
C TYR A 133 3.16 -10.99 -7.36
N GLN A 134 4.22 -10.43 -7.94
CA GLN A 134 4.13 -9.31 -8.88
C GLN A 134 3.34 -9.67 -10.13
N ASP A 135 3.66 -10.83 -10.73
CA ASP A 135 2.95 -11.31 -11.94
C ASP A 135 1.49 -11.64 -11.62
N ALA A 136 1.22 -12.26 -10.47
CA ALA A 136 -0.13 -12.63 -10.08
C ALA A 136 -1.00 -11.41 -9.76
N ASP A 137 -0.46 -10.37 -9.11
CA ASP A 137 -1.19 -9.13 -8.85
C ASP A 137 -1.51 -8.39 -10.16
N ALA A 138 -0.55 -8.31 -11.07
CA ALA A 138 -0.77 -7.72 -12.38
C ALA A 138 -1.82 -8.49 -13.20
N ALA A 139 -1.77 -9.83 -13.18
CA ALA A 139 -2.73 -10.68 -13.86
C ALA A 139 -4.13 -10.55 -13.25
N TRP A 140 -4.22 -10.54 -11.91
CA TRP A 140 -5.49 -10.39 -11.21
C TRP A 140 -6.15 -9.06 -11.53
N ARG A 141 -5.44 -7.95 -11.43
CA ARG A 141 -5.97 -6.62 -11.76
C ARG A 141 -6.45 -6.57 -13.20
N ALA A 142 -5.63 -7.01 -14.16
CA ALA A 142 -5.99 -7.00 -15.57
C ALA A 142 -7.25 -7.83 -15.88
N ALA A 143 -7.42 -9.01 -15.26
CA ALA A 143 -8.60 -9.82 -15.47
C ALA A 143 -9.87 -9.20 -14.86
N TRP A 144 -9.74 -8.55 -13.68
CA TRP A 144 -10.88 -7.98 -12.95
C TRP A 144 -11.23 -6.54 -13.36
N ASP A 145 -10.46 -5.90 -14.22
CA ASP A 145 -10.84 -4.64 -14.88
C ASP A 145 -12.01 -4.82 -15.88
N HIS A 146 -12.39 -6.08 -16.18
CA HIS A 146 -13.45 -6.41 -17.12
C HIS A 146 -14.66 -7.06 -16.44
N GLU A 147 -15.87 -6.61 -16.82
CA GLU A 147 -17.13 -7.21 -16.34
C GLU A 147 -17.46 -8.55 -17.05
N ARG A 148 -17.04 -8.70 -18.30
CA ARG A 148 -17.20 -9.94 -19.08
C ARG A 148 -16.20 -11.01 -18.67
N PRO A 149 -16.47 -12.31 -18.95
CA PRO A 149 -15.47 -13.35 -18.76
C PRO A 149 -14.13 -12.97 -19.39
N CYS A 150 -13.09 -12.83 -18.57
CA CYS A 150 -11.79 -12.34 -18.98
C CYS A 150 -10.68 -13.26 -18.48
N VAL A 151 -9.67 -13.44 -19.32
CA VAL A 151 -8.41 -14.11 -19.01
C VAL A 151 -7.25 -13.16 -19.29
N ALA A 152 -6.35 -13.01 -18.34
CA ALA A 152 -5.10 -12.28 -18.49
C ALA A 152 -3.91 -13.22 -18.27
N ILE A 153 -2.99 -13.25 -19.22
CA ILE A 153 -1.73 -13.99 -19.16
C ILE A 153 -0.61 -12.98 -19.02
N ILE A 154 0.08 -12.99 -17.90
CA ILE A 154 1.09 -12.00 -17.52
C ILE A 154 2.44 -12.68 -17.32
N LYS A 155 3.50 -12.03 -17.77
CA LYS A 155 4.87 -12.43 -17.53
C LYS A 155 5.75 -11.21 -17.36
N HIS A 156 6.56 -11.19 -16.30
CA HIS A 156 7.39 -10.01 -15.95
C HIS A 156 6.55 -8.72 -15.85
N THR A 157 5.39 -8.84 -15.16
CA THR A 157 4.39 -7.77 -14.97
C THR A 157 3.78 -7.18 -16.24
N ASN A 158 4.04 -7.77 -17.39
CA ASN A 158 3.49 -7.34 -18.68
C ASN A 158 2.58 -8.39 -19.30
N PRO A 159 1.53 -7.98 -20.04
CA PRO A 159 0.62 -8.92 -20.68
C PRO A 159 1.26 -9.61 -21.88
N CYS A 160 1.23 -10.95 -21.89
CA CYS A 160 1.42 -11.76 -23.09
C CYS A 160 0.13 -11.79 -23.91
N GLY A 161 -1.02 -11.76 -23.23
CA GLY A 161 -2.33 -11.66 -23.85
C GLY A 161 -3.43 -11.46 -22.83
N ILE A 162 -4.41 -10.64 -23.18
CA ILE A 162 -5.63 -10.42 -22.41
C ILE A 162 -6.79 -10.55 -23.39
N ALA A 163 -7.81 -11.32 -23.01
CA ALA A 163 -8.99 -11.47 -23.85
C ALA A 163 -10.26 -11.63 -23.02
N VAL A 164 -11.36 -11.14 -23.59
CA VAL A 164 -12.72 -11.31 -23.08
C VAL A 164 -13.53 -12.17 -24.04
N SER A 165 -14.51 -12.93 -23.54
CA SER A 165 -15.41 -13.69 -24.36
C SER A 165 -16.81 -13.72 -23.75
N GLU A 166 -17.85 -13.63 -24.61
CA GLU A 166 -19.23 -13.85 -24.18
C GLU A 166 -19.60 -15.35 -24.16
N GLU A 167 -18.79 -16.20 -24.78
CA GLU A 167 -19.09 -17.63 -24.93
C GLU A 167 -18.72 -18.39 -23.65
N SER A 168 -17.45 -18.28 -23.22
CA SER A 168 -16.95 -18.99 -22.05
C SER A 168 -15.58 -18.47 -21.59
N ILE A 169 -15.19 -18.80 -20.37
CA ILE A 169 -13.84 -18.53 -19.88
C ILE A 169 -12.78 -19.30 -20.67
N ALA A 170 -13.09 -20.50 -21.16
CA ALA A 170 -12.19 -21.28 -21.99
C ALA A 170 -11.98 -20.63 -23.39
N ALA A 171 -13.00 -20.00 -23.95
CA ALA A 171 -12.85 -19.22 -25.19
C ALA A 171 -11.99 -17.99 -24.97
N ALA A 172 -12.18 -17.27 -23.86
CA ALA A 172 -11.32 -16.15 -23.46
C ALA A 172 -9.86 -16.60 -23.27
N HIS A 173 -9.62 -17.76 -22.65
CA HIS A 173 -8.27 -18.31 -22.47
C HIS A 173 -7.59 -18.60 -23.82
N ARG A 174 -8.29 -19.28 -24.73
CA ARG A 174 -7.74 -19.56 -26.08
C ARG A 174 -7.39 -18.27 -26.83
N ALA A 175 -8.24 -17.25 -26.72
CA ALA A 175 -7.99 -15.95 -27.35
C ALA A 175 -6.80 -15.21 -26.71
N ALA A 176 -6.71 -15.18 -25.39
CA ALA A 176 -5.58 -14.57 -24.68
C ALA A 176 -4.26 -15.28 -25.02
N HIS A 177 -4.25 -16.62 -25.03
CA HIS A 177 -3.06 -17.40 -25.37
C HIS A 177 -2.64 -17.20 -26.85
N ALA A 178 -3.58 -17.02 -27.74
CA ALA A 178 -3.31 -16.82 -29.18
C ALA A 178 -2.65 -15.45 -29.48
N CYS A 179 -2.68 -14.49 -28.54
CA CYS A 179 -2.01 -13.20 -28.72
C CYS A 179 -0.48 -13.35 -28.87
N ASP A 180 0.15 -14.12 -27.97
CA ASP A 180 1.56 -14.46 -28.05
C ASP A 180 1.82 -15.80 -27.34
N PRO A 181 1.65 -16.94 -28.05
CA PRO A 181 1.81 -18.27 -27.46
C PRO A 181 3.22 -18.55 -26.96
N MET A 182 4.23 -17.94 -27.57
CA MET A 182 5.63 -18.15 -27.16
C MET A 182 5.94 -17.47 -25.83
N SER A 183 5.50 -16.23 -25.67
CA SER A 183 5.68 -15.48 -24.42
C SER A 183 4.80 -16.00 -23.28
N ALA A 184 3.61 -16.52 -23.60
CA ALA A 184 2.67 -17.08 -22.62
C ALA A 184 3.25 -18.27 -21.84
N PHE A 185 4.20 -19.00 -22.43
CA PHE A 185 4.83 -20.13 -21.73
C PHE A 185 5.57 -19.67 -20.47
N GLY A 186 5.19 -20.24 -19.33
CA GLY A 186 5.73 -19.87 -18.02
C GLY A 186 5.18 -18.58 -17.44
N GLY A 187 4.13 -18.00 -18.03
CA GLY A 187 3.40 -16.86 -17.49
C GLY A 187 2.43 -17.25 -16.38
N VAL A 188 1.89 -16.25 -15.70
CA VAL A 188 0.83 -16.38 -14.71
C VAL A 188 -0.50 -16.05 -15.37
N ILE A 189 -1.51 -16.89 -15.14
CA ILE A 189 -2.84 -16.71 -15.71
C ILE A 189 -3.81 -16.35 -14.59
N ALA A 190 -4.53 -15.24 -14.77
CA ALA A 190 -5.67 -14.89 -13.92
C ALA A 190 -6.97 -14.89 -14.73
N VAL A 191 -8.05 -15.23 -14.05
CA VAL A 191 -9.40 -15.27 -14.60
C VAL A 191 -10.38 -14.60 -13.63
N ASN A 192 -11.42 -13.97 -14.16
CA ASN A 192 -12.47 -13.35 -13.35
C ASN A 192 -13.76 -14.20 -13.25
N ARG A 193 -13.70 -15.47 -13.66
CA ARG A 193 -14.77 -16.47 -13.54
C ARG A 193 -14.19 -17.81 -13.10
N GLU A 194 -15.06 -18.73 -12.74
CA GLU A 194 -14.67 -20.08 -12.37
C GLU A 194 -13.92 -20.78 -13.52
N VAL A 195 -12.81 -21.44 -13.16
CA VAL A 195 -12.02 -22.23 -14.11
C VAL A 195 -12.74 -23.55 -14.37
N THR A 196 -12.96 -23.87 -15.62
CA THR A 196 -13.60 -25.11 -16.05
C THR A 196 -12.59 -26.12 -16.60
N VAL A 197 -12.98 -27.38 -16.67
CA VAL A 197 -12.14 -28.46 -17.25
C VAL A 197 -11.80 -28.21 -18.70
N GLU A 198 -12.63 -27.42 -19.41
CA GLU A 198 -12.43 -27.08 -20.82
C GLU A 198 -11.35 -26.01 -21.04
N MET A 199 -10.98 -25.28 -19.99
CA MET A 199 -9.93 -24.25 -20.01
C MET A 199 -8.55 -24.88 -19.98
#